data_6619254d7cd2b9e902c3a194e7c20fd3
#
_entry.id   6619254d7cd2b9e902c3a194e7c20fd3
#
_cell.length_a   1.000
_cell.length_b   1.000
_cell.length_c   1.000
_cell.angle_alpha   90.00
_cell.angle_beta   90.00
_cell.angle_gamma   90.00
#
_symmetry.space_group_name_H-M   'P 1'
#
loop_
_entity.id
_entity.type
_entity.pdbx_description
1 polymer ?
#
loop_
_entity_poly.entity_id
_entity_poly.type
_entity_poly.pdbx_seq_one_letter_code
_entity_poly.pdbx_strand_id
1 'polypeptide(L)'
;MAVTLETTHGAEQARRVMWPGVKSRAILRLAAPLTAFFGIQTATSLATLAMVGHLGNAALAGLGAGGAVYGLTLALLFGIDAAVQPVVSRAAGAGDDERMARALVDGQAVAIPLAIVLALGLLIGAPAILSAMLPNPAAAAAGAAYVRAAAPSLVFMAFTIPINSAWIGSGRPARAFLVTAVLAPVQIGATLALVFGLGPLAPMGAAGVGAGLSVASLIGVGLQIALAARGIPGFLRTRPRLDGVGAIASLGWPISLQQALLQFGLMVAFIIVGRLGAQAAAAANVLISLATVPIQLAVGFGVAASTLVGQSLGRGDVAEARRWGWRTTGLGIALTAPLGLIAVFAPRHLLGAFLHDPAALALAVWPARLVGLGVAADAATRILCFAVRGAGATRIGAAIPFAAQWVFRLPLGAWAALALGMGLLGFAAAETGVTVVEAALMALIWSGPRWTRQMAVTAPV
;
A
#
# COMPACT_ATOMS: atom_id res chain seq x y z
N MET A 1 -47.67 -0.34 -0.95
CA MET A 1 -47.41 -0.56 0.49
C MET A 1 -46.22 -1.49 0.77
N ALA A 2 -45.73 -2.31 -0.16
CA ALA A 2 -44.56 -3.18 0.02
C ALA A 2 -43.21 -2.47 -0.21
N VAL A 3 -43.13 -1.44 -1.06
CA VAL A 3 -41.88 -0.72 -1.38
C VAL A 3 -41.39 0.18 -0.25
N THR A 4 -42.25 0.66 0.62
CA THR A 4 -41.91 1.52 1.76
C THR A 4 -41.34 0.75 2.96
N LEU A 5 -41.58 -0.55 3.06
CA LEU A 5 -41.05 -1.40 4.16
C LEU A 5 -39.58 -1.84 3.93
N GLU A 6 -39.17 -2.00 2.66
CA GLU A 6 -37.75 -2.36 2.36
C GLU A 6 -36.77 -1.19 2.58
N THR A 7 -37.23 0.06 2.32
CA THR A 7 -36.38 1.24 2.54
C THR A 7 -36.18 1.57 4.02
N THR A 8 -37.14 1.29 4.87
CA THR A 8 -37.06 1.49 6.33
C THR A 8 -36.15 0.42 6.98
N HIS A 9 -36.21 -0.82 6.51
CA HIS A 9 -35.31 -1.89 6.99
C HIS A 9 -33.85 -1.65 6.61
N GLY A 10 -33.58 -1.11 5.43
CA GLY A 10 -32.24 -0.72 5.00
C GLY A 10 -31.66 0.43 5.83
N ALA A 11 -32.46 1.44 6.14
CA ALA A 11 -32.05 2.59 6.96
C ALA A 11 -31.85 2.21 8.44
N GLU A 12 -32.68 1.32 8.97
CA GLU A 12 -32.56 0.82 10.34
C GLU A 12 -31.38 -0.16 10.51
N GLN A 13 -31.10 -0.97 9.50
CA GLN A 13 -29.89 -1.77 9.42
C GLN A 13 -28.62 -0.89 9.30
N ALA A 14 -28.64 0.18 8.51
CA ALA A 14 -27.55 1.14 8.42
C ALA A 14 -27.29 1.86 9.76
N ARG A 15 -28.35 2.23 10.48
CA ARG A 15 -28.25 2.84 11.83
C ARG A 15 -27.66 1.90 12.89
N ARG A 16 -27.97 0.59 12.85
CA ARG A 16 -27.39 -0.43 13.75
C ARG A 16 -25.92 -0.78 13.40
N VAL A 17 -25.46 -0.42 12.21
CA VAL A 17 -24.08 -0.65 11.73
C VAL A 17 -23.10 0.42 12.26
N MET A 18 -23.60 1.62 12.60
CA MET A 18 -22.79 2.80 12.88
C MET A 18 -22.45 3.04 14.35
N TRP A 19 -22.79 2.15 15.30
CA TRP A 19 -22.58 2.44 16.74
C TRP A 19 -21.62 1.48 17.44
N PRO A 20 -20.74 1.97 18.36
CA PRO A 20 -19.61 1.22 18.91
C PRO A 20 -20.03 0.21 19.99
N GLY A 21 -19.95 -1.09 19.67
CA GLY A 21 -20.01 -2.19 20.60
C GLY A 21 -18.71 -3.01 20.59
N VAL A 22 -18.69 -4.15 21.27
CA VAL A 22 -17.57 -5.10 21.37
C VAL A 22 -16.87 -5.36 20.02
N LYS A 23 -17.58 -5.23 18.90
CA LYS A 23 -17.08 -5.48 17.54
C LYS A 23 -16.17 -4.37 17.00
N SER A 24 -16.31 -3.11 17.43
CA SER A 24 -15.39 -2.02 17.03
C SER A 24 -14.00 -2.21 17.65
N ARG A 25 -13.91 -2.77 18.85
CA ARG A 25 -12.63 -3.14 19.48
C ARG A 25 -11.86 -4.18 18.68
N ALA A 26 -12.55 -5.12 18.04
CA ALA A 26 -11.91 -6.13 17.18
C ALA A 26 -11.27 -5.48 15.95
N ILE A 27 -11.98 -4.54 15.29
CA ILE A 27 -11.43 -3.78 14.16
C ILE A 27 -10.21 -2.98 14.59
N LEU A 28 -10.31 -2.20 15.68
CA LEU A 28 -9.21 -1.38 16.18
C LEU A 28 -8.00 -2.22 16.61
N ARG A 29 -8.23 -3.38 17.22
CA ARG A 29 -7.15 -4.31 17.62
C ARG A 29 -6.34 -4.80 16.40
N LEU A 30 -6.97 -4.91 15.25
CA LEU A 30 -6.28 -5.27 14.01
C LEU A 30 -5.73 -4.04 13.29
N ALA A 31 -6.53 -2.98 13.14
CA ALA A 31 -6.17 -1.80 12.37
C ALA A 31 -5.08 -0.94 13.04
N ALA A 32 -5.08 -0.79 14.38
CA ALA A 32 -4.13 0.08 15.06
C ALA A 32 -2.66 -0.39 14.89
N PRO A 33 -2.31 -1.68 15.08
CA PRO A 33 -0.95 -2.14 14.78
C PRO A 33 -0.57 -2.00 13.30
N LEU A 34 -1.53 -2.18 12.37
CA LEU A 34 -1.28 -2.02 10.94
C LEU A 34 -1.04 -0.56 10.56
N THR A 35 -1.83 0.36 11.11
CA THR A 35 -1.62 1.80 10.91
C THR A 35 -0.27 2.23 11.47
N ALA A 36 0.08 1.76 12.68
CA ALA A 36 1.38 2.04 13.27
C ALA A 36 2.54 1.44 12.45
N PHE A 37 2.36 0.24 11.89
CA PHE A 37 3.30 -0.37 10.94
C PHE A 37 3.59 0.55 9.74
N PHE A 38 2.55 1.06 9.06
CA PHE A 38 2.71 1.98 7.94
C PHE A 38 3.28 3.33 8.38
N GLY A 39 2.92 3.81 9.59
CA GLY A 39 3.48 5.04 10.16
C GLY A 39 4.99 4.94 10.39
N ILE A 40 5.48 3.83 10.96
CA ILE A 40 6.91 3.58 11.13
C ILE A 40 7.63 3.51 9.78
N GLN A 41 7.06 2.84 8.78
CA GLN A 41 7.62 2.79 7.43
C GLN A 41 7.80 4.18 6.84
N THR A 42 6.78 5.03 6.96
CA THR A 42 6.83 6.42 6.50
C THR A 42 7.90 7.22 7.26
N ALA A 43 7.98 7.09 8.59
CA ALA A 43 8.99 7.77 9.40
C ALA A 43 10.42 7.33 9.03
N THR A 44 10.62 6.02 8.80
CA THR A 44 11.91 5.48 8.34
C THR A 44 12.31 6.03 6.97
N SER A 45 11.36 6.14 6.04
CA SER A 45 11.61 6.72 4.72
C SER A 45 11.99 8.21 4.81
N LEU A 46 11.31 8.98 5.66
CA LEU A 46 11.62 10.39 5.89
C LEU A 46 13.00 10.58 6.54
N ALA A 47 13.33 9.76 7.53
CA ALA A 47 14.66 9.77 8.17
C ALA A 47 15.76 9.48 7.14
N THR A 48 15.56 8.48 6.29
CA THR A 48 16.50 8.13 5.21
C THR A 48 16.67 9.29 4.21
N LEU A 49 15.56 9.92 3.81
CA LEU A 49 15.58 11.07 2.90
C LEU A 49 16.36 12.25 3.51
N ALA A 50 16.17 12.53 4.79
CA ALA A 50 16.91 13.55 5.51
C ALA A 50 18.43 13.27 5.51
N MET A 51 18.84 12.03 5.77
CA MET A 51 20.26 11.63 5.72
C MET A 51 20.88 11.88 4.35
N VAL A 52 20.18 11.52 3.27
CA VAL A 52 20.67 11.71 1.89
C VAL A 52 20.71 13.18 1.50
N GLY A 53 19.82 14.02 2.05
CA GLY A 53 19.85 15.46 1.84
C GLY A 53 21.21 16.08 2.18
N HIS A 54 21.94 15.56 3.16
CA HIS A 54 23.29 16.00 3.52
C HIS A 54 24.37 15.59 2.52
N LEU A 55 24.11 14.65 1.61
CA LEU A 55 25.06 14.19 0.57
C LEU A 55 25.03 15.09 -0.69
N GLY A 56 24.12 16.06 -0.75
CA GLY A 56 23.95 17.00 -1.85
C GLY A 56 22.93 16.60 -2.90
N ASN A 57 22.66 17.53 -3.81
CA ASN A 57 21.54 17.46 -4.77
C ASN A 57 21.65 16.28 -5.74
N ALA A 58 22.87 15.90 -6.16
CA ALA A 58 23.08 14.77 -7.07
C ALA A 58 22.70 13.44 -6.40
N ALA A 59 23.09 13.24 -5.14
CA ALA A 59 22.71 12.05 -4.37
C ALA A 59 21.21 11.99 -4.13
N LEU A 60 20.58 13.14 -3.81
CA LEU A 60 19.15 13.24 -3.59
C LEU A 60 18.34 12.90 -4.87
N ALA A 61 18.75 13.46 -6.02
CA ALA A 61 18.13 13.15 -7.30
C ALA A 61 18.33 11.68 -7.70
N GLY A 62 19.53 11.15 -7.48
CA GLY A 62 19.84 9.74 -7.72
C GLY A 62 19.01 8.80 -6.85
N LEU A 63 18.87 9.10 -5.56
CA LEU A 63 18.02 8.32 -4.65
C LEU A 63 16.55 8.39 -5.04
N GLY A 64 16.06 9.54 -5.47
CA GLY A 64 14.68 9.70 -5.93
C GLY A 64 14.37 8.80 -7.12
N ALA A 65 15.19 8.87 -8.18
CA ALA A 65 15.04 8.02 -9.37
C ALA A 65 15.27 6.53 -9.05
N GLY A 66 16.33 6.21 -8.29
CA GLY A 66 16.62 4.85 -7.86
C GLY A 66 15.53 4.27 -6.98
N GLY A 67 14.95 5.09 -6.10
CA GLY A 67 13.80 4.73 -5.27
C GLY A 67 12.56 4.40 -6.08
N ALA A 68 12.30 5.14 -7.16
CA ALA A 68 11.20 4.85 -8.08
C ALA A 68 11.39 3.48 -8.78
N VAL A 69 12.59 3.21 -9.29
CA VAL A 69 12.94 1.93 -9.92
C VAL A 69 12.81 0.77 -8.91
N TYR A 70 13.38 0.92 -7.72
CA TYR A 70 13.27 -0.07 -6.66
C TYR A 70 11.81 -0.28 -6.21
N GLY A 71 11.04 0.80 -6.03
CA GLY A 71 9.63 0.77 -5.63
C GLY A 71 8.74 0.06 -6.66
N LEU A 72 8.98 0.28 -7.96
CA LEU A 72 8.29 -0.44 -9.02
C LEU A 72 8.58 -1.94 -8.96
N THR A 73 9.83 -2.31 -8.72
CA THR A 73 10.24 -3.70 -8.57
C THR A 73 9.63 -4.35 -7.32
N LEU A 74 9.59 -3.62 -6.21
CA LEU A 74 8.97 -4.08 -4.96
C LEU A 74 7.44 -4.24 -5.11
N ALA A 75 6.79 -3.39 -5.91
CA ALA A 75 5.35 -3.48 -6.17
C ALA A 75 4.95 -4.84 -6.80
N LEU A 76 5.84 -5.45 -7.58
CA LEU A 76 5.63 -6.79 -8.13
C LEU A 76 5.59 -7.88 -7.04
N LEU A 77 6.37 -7.74 -5.98
CA LEU A 77 6.35 -8.67 -4.84
C LEU A 77 5.11 -8.48 -3.95
N PHE A 78 4.60 -7.26 -3.82
CA PHE A 78 3.38 -7.00 -3.03
C PHE A 78 2.11 -7.67 -3.59
N GLY A 79 2.08 -8.00 -4.88
CA GLY A 79 0.97 -8.77 -5.44
C GLY A 79 0.90 -10.20 -4.88
N ILE A 80 2.04 -10.79 -4.54
CA ILE A 80 2.11 -12.11 -3.90
C ILE A 80 1.57 -12.03 -2.46
N ASP A 81 1.93 -10.98 -1.72
CA ASP A 81 1.36 -10.70 -0.40
C ASP A 81 -0.18 -10.66 -0.44
N ALA A 82 -0.72 -9.90 -1.40
CA ALA A 82 -2.16 -9.76 -1.60
C ALA A 82 -2.86 -11.06 -2.04
N ALA A 83 -2.12 -12.05 -2.55
CA ALA A 83 -2.63 -13.38 -2.85
C ALA A 83 -2.57 -14.32 -1.64
N VAL A 84 -1.50 -14.28 -0.86
CA VAL A 84 -1.30 -15.14 0.33
C VAL A 84 -2.26 -14.78 1.45
N GLN A 85 -2.44 -13.49 1.75
CA GLN A 85 -3.24 -13.02 2.88
C GLN A 85 -4.69 -13.54 2.90
N PRO A 86 -5.49 -13.53 1.82
CA PRO A 86 -6.84 -14.09 1.81
C PRO A 86 -6.87 -15.61 2.05
N VAL A 87 -5.90 -16.35 1.52
CA VAL A 87 -5.80 -17.81 1.72
C VAL A 87 -5.54 -18.12 3.18
N VAL A 88 -4.57 -17.44 3.78
CA VAL A 88 -4.24 -17.55 5.21
C VAL A 88 -5.43 -17.15 6.08
N SER A 89 -6.11 -16.05 5.76
CA SER A 89 -7.26 -15.58 6.55
C SER A 89 -8.40 -16.59 6.57
N ARG A 90 -8.67 -17.25 5.43
CA ARG A 90 -9.67 -18.32 5.35
C ARG A 90 -9.26 -19.55 6.12
N ALA A 91 -8.01 -19.99 5.98
CA ALA A 91 -7.49 -21.14 6.71
C ALA A 91 -7.54 -20.89 8.23
N ALA A 92 -7.15 -19.70 8.68
CA ALA A 92 -7.24 -19.30 10.09
C ALA A 92 -8.70 -19.26 10.59
N GLY A 93 -9.64 -18.81 9.74
CA GLY A 93 -11.07 -18.81 10.06
C GLY A 93 -11.65 -20.20 10.20
N ALA A 94 -11.17 -21.17 9.39
CA ALA A 94 -11.54 -22.58 9.45
C ALA A 94 -10.83 -23.35 10.57
N GLY A 95 -9.82 -22.78 11.23
CA GLY A 95 -8.99 -23.47 12.22
C GLY A 95 -7.98 -24.45 11.61
N ASP A 96 -7.65 -24.30 10.33
CA ASP A 96 -6.75 -25.18 9.57
C ASP A 96 -5.31 -24.59 9.55
N ASP A 97 -4.55 -24.92 10.59
CA ASP A 97 -3.16 -24.46 10.74
C ASP A 97 -2.24 -25.04 9.66
N GLU A 98 -2.49 -26.25 9.17
CA GLU A 98 -1.69 -26.88 8.12
C GLU A 98 -1.85 -26.14 6.79
N ARG A 99 -3.09 -25.80 6.41
CA ARG A 99 -3.39 -25.02 5.21
C ARG A 99 -2.81 -23.60 5.32
N MET A 100 -2.82 -23.01 6.52
CA MET A 100 -2.19 -21.70 6.78
C MET A 100 -0.68 -21.75 6.56
N ALA A 101 0.01 -22.76 7.14
CA ALA A 101 1.45 -22.94 6.96
C ALA A 101 1.81 -23.22 5.49
N ARG A 102 0.99 -24.01 4.80
CA ARG A 102 1.15 -24.34 3.38
C ARG A 102 1.03 -23.09 2.50
N ALA A 103 -0.01 -22.27 2.68
CA ALA A 103 -0.18 -21.02 1.91
C ALA A 103 1.00 -20.07 2.07
N LEU A 104 1.61 -20.01 3.26
CA LEU A 104 2.82 -19.23 3.50
C LEU A 104 4.00 -19.77 2.70
N VAL A 105 4.26 -21.10 2.76
CA VAL A 105 5.42 -21.72 2.09
C VAL A 105 5.25 -21.70 0.58
N ASP A 106 4.03 -21.90 0.06
CA ASP A 106 3.72 -21.78 -1.38
C ASP A 106 3.92 -20.32 -1.85
N GLY A 107 3.55 -19.33 -1.01
CA GLY A 107 3.84 -17.92 -1.26
C GLY A 107 5.33 -17.61 -1.34
N GLN A 108 6.14 -18.18 -0.45
CA GLN A 108 7.60 -18.05 -0.49
C GLN A 108 8.18 -18.72 -1.75
N ALA A 109 7.66 -19.87 -2.15
CA ALA A 109 8.10 -20.57 -3.35
C ALA A 109 7.83 -19.78 -4.65
N VAL A 110 6.84 -18.88 -4.66
CA VAL A 110 6.61 -17.92 -5.77
C VAL A 110 7.47 -16.67 -5.61
N ALA A 111 7.52 -16.10 -4.40
CA ALA A 111 8.17 -14.81 -4.14
C ALA A 111 9.68 -14.87 -4.30
N ILE A 112 10.34 -15.93 -3.80
CA ILE A 112 11.81 -16.01 -3.76
C ILE A 112 12.41 -16.08 -5.16
N PRO A 113 12.00 -16.98 -6.08
CA PRO A 113 12.54 -17.00 -7.43
C PRO A 113 12.28 -15.68 -8.18
N LEU A 114 11.09 -15.11 -8.05
CA LEU A 114 10.78 -13.81 -8.64
C LEU A 114 11.72 -12.73 -8.10
N ALA A 115 11.92 -12.66 -6.79
CA ALA A 115 12.81 -11.67 -6.18
C ALA A 115 14.27 -11.84 -6.61
N ILE A 116 14.75 -13.08 -6.79
CA ILE A 116 16.09 -13.34 -7.30
C ILE A 116 16.23 -12.79 -8.72
N VAL A 117 15.29 -13.07 -9.61
CA VAL A 117 15.30 -12.56 -11.00
C VAL A 117 15.28 -11.03 -11.00
N LEU A 118 14.41 -10.41 -10.19
CA LEU A 118 14.31 -8.96 -10.07
C LEU A 118 15.58 -8.34 -9.48
N ALA A 119 16.17 -8.95 -8.44
CA ALA A 119 17.39 -8.48 -7.83
C ALA A 119 18.59 -8.55 -8.80
N LEU A 120 18.73 -9.65 -9.53
CA LEU A 120 19.75 -9.79 -10.58
C LEU A 120 19.53 -8.77 -11.69
N GLY A 121 18.29 -8.56 -12.12
CA GLY A 121 17.94 -7.53 -13.10
C GLY A 121 18.36 -6.12 -12.64
N LEU A 122 18.15 -5.79 -11.37
CA LEU A 122 18.59 -4.51 -10.80
C LEU A 122 20.09 -4.42 -10.64
N LEU A 123 20.77 -5.50 -10.20
CA LEU A 123 22.23 -5.52 -10.07
C LEU A 123 22.93 -5.22 -11.41
N ILE A 124 22.43 -5.78 -12.49
CA ILE A 124 22.98 -5.63 -13.83
C ILE A 124 22.48 -4.36 -14.51
N GLY A 125 21.17 -4.13 -14.48
CA GLY A 125 20.48 -3.10 -15.28
C GLY A 125 20.48 -1.70 -14.65
N ALA A 126 20.73 -1.55 -13.33
CA ALA A 126 20.60 -0.25 -12.67
C ALA A 126 21.41 0.87 -13.33
N PRO A 127 22.70 0.69 -13.75
CA PRO A 127 23.44 1.77 -14.41
C PRO A 127 22.80 2.24 -15.70
N ALA A 128 22.37 1.32 -16.56
CA ALA A 128 21.76 1.64 -17.85
C ALA A 128 20.39 2.33 -17.65
N ILE A 129 19.57 1.84 -16.72
CA ILE A 129 18.26 2.42 -16.42
C ILE A 129 18.43 3.84 -15.86
N LEU A 130 19.31 4.04 -14.87
CA LEU A 130 19.47 5.33 -14.22
C LEU A 130 20.17 6.36 -15.13
N SER A 131 21.11 5.95 -15.98
CA SER A 131 21.72 6.83 -16.99
C SER A 131 20.73 7.28 -18.07
N ALA A 132 19.75 6.43 -18.42
CA ALA A 132 18.68 6.80 -19.33
C ALA A 132 17.64 7.74 -18.68
N MET A 133 17.45 7.66 -17.36
CA MET A 133 16.50 8.48 -16.60
C MET A 133 17.04 9.86 -16.20
N LEU A 134 18.34 9.94 -15.92
CA LEU A 134 18.96 11.12 -15.33
C LEU A 134 20.04 11.70 -16.25
N PRO A 135 19.90 12.97 -16.68
CA PRO A 135 20.91 13.65 -17.51
C PRO A 135 22.25 13.88 -16.79
N ASN A 136 22.20 13.99 -15.45
CA ASN A 136 23.41 14.21 -14.63
C ASN A 136 24.09 12.87 -14.32
N PRO A 137 25.33 12.62 -14.82
CA PRO A 137 26.05 11.36 -14.62
C PRO A 137 26.31 11.05 -13.13
N ALA A 138 26.58 12.08 -12.31
CA ALA A 138 26.81 11.88 -10.87
C ALA A 138 25.54 11.42 -10.15
N ALA A 139 24.38 11.96 -10.50
CA ALA A 139 23.10 11.54 -9.98
C ALA A 139 22.75 10.11 -10.44
N ALA A 140 22.98 9.78 -11.72
CA ALA A 140 22.79 8.44 -12.25
C ALA A 140 23.66 7.40 -11.54
N ALA A 141 24.95 7.71 -11.33
CA ALA A 141 25.86 6.86 -10.59
C ALA A 141 25.45 6.63 -9.12
N ALA A 142 25.03 7.70 -8.43
CA ALA A 142 24.53 7.63 -7.05
C ALA A 142 23.26 6.75 -6.96
N GLY A 143 22.31 6.95 -7.88
CA GLY A 143 21.10 6.14 -7.97
C GLY A 143 21.38 4.67 -8.27
N ALA A 144 22.27 4.39 -9.21
CA ALA A 144 22.68 3.03 -9.54
C ALA A 144 23.38 2.33 -8.36
N ALA A 145 24.23 3.04 -7.64
CA ALA A 145 24.90 2.54 -6.43
C ALA A 145 23.89 2.20 -5.34
N TYR A 146 22.89 3.07 -5.10
CA TYR A 146 21.77 2.81 -4.19
C TYR A 146 21.00 1.55 -4.59
N VAL A 147 20.52 1.47 -5.84
CA VAL A 147 19.70 0.35 -6.33
C VAL A 147 20.44 -0.98 -6.24
N ARG A 148 21.72 -1.01 -6.63
CA ARG A 148 22.56 -2.22 -6.52
C ARG A 148 22.72 -2.67 -5.08
N ALA A 149 22.97 -1.75 -4.16
CA ALA A 149 23.13 -2.07 -2.74
C ALA A 149 21.79 -2.47 -2.09
N ALA A 150 20.65 -1.98 -2.60
CA ALA A 150 19.32 -2.35 -2.14
C ALA A 150 18.79 -3.67 -2.75
N ALA A 151 19.30 -4.10 -3.91
CA ALA A 151 18.80 -5.28 -4.63
C ALA A 151 18.74 -6.56 -3.78
N PRO A 152 19.72 -6.90 -2.91
CA PRO A 152 19.63 -8.07 -2.05
C PRO A 152 18.44 -8.05 -1.10
N SER A 153 17.98 -6.85 -0.67
CA SER A 153 16.83 -6.73 0.22
C SER A 153 15.54 -7.29 -0.39
N LEU A 154 15.38 -7.28 -1.73
CA LEU A 154 14.23 -7.90 -2.41
C LEU A 154 14.10 -9.38 -2.09
N VAL A 155 15.24 -10.10 -2.11
CA VAL A 155 15.26 -11.55 -1.79
C VAL A 155 14.91 -11.75 -0.31
N PHE A 156 15.47 -10.94 0.59
CA PHE A 156 15.15 -11.01 2.02
C PHE A 156 13.68 -10.66 2.29
N MET A 157 13.14 -9.67 1.61
CA MET A 157 11.71 -9.31 1.70
C MET A 157 10.80 -10.40 1.15
N ALA A 158 11.21 -11.14 0.12
CA ALA A 158 10.45 -12.27 -0.40
C ALA A 158 10.26 -13.40 0.63
N PHE A 159 11.17 -13.55 1.58
CA PHE A 159 11.00 -14.43 2.74
C PHE A 159 10.00 -13.86 3.75
N THR A 160 10.08 -12.56 4.03
CA THR A 160 9.36 -11.93 5.15
C THR A 160 7.93 -11.52 4.78
N ILE A 161 7.67 -11.16 3.53
CA ILE A 161 6.34 -10.73 3.05
C ILE A 161 5.27 -11.81 3.30
N PRO A 162 5.42 -13.08 2.88
CA PRO A 162 4.42 -14.12 3.17
C PRO A 162 4.24 -14.41 4.66
N ILE A 163 5.31 -14.28 5.48
CA ILE A 163 5.21 -14.44 6.94
C ILE A 163 4.38 -13.29 7.55
N ASN A 164 4.59 -12.05 7.09
CA ASN A 164 3.76 -10.91 7.50
C ASN A 164 2.28 -11.14 7.13
N SER A 165 2.00 -11.62 5.91
CA SER A 165 0.65 -11.99 5.48
C SER A 165 0.04 -13.06 6.39
N ALA A 166 0.84 -14.04 6.84
CA ALA A 166 0.38 -15.07 7.76
C ALA A 166 0.04 -14.50 9.14
N TRP A 167 0.85 -13.58 9.69
CA TRP A 167 0.53 -12.89 10.95
C TRP A 167 -0.74 -12.05 10.85
N ILE A 168 -0.85 -11.28 9.76
CA ILE A 168 -2.00 -10.42 9.52
C ILE A 168 -3.27 -11.26 9.29
N GLY A 169 -3.19 -12.24 8.41
CA GLY A 169 -4.32 -13.12 8.04
C GLY A 169 -4.81 -13.97 9.21
N SER A 170 -3.91 -14.41 10.10
CA SER A 170 -4.28 -15.12 11.33
C SER A 170 -4.84 -14.22 12.44
N GLY A 171 -4.96 -12.89 12.21
CA GLY A 171 -5.47 -11.96 13.19
C GLY A 171 -4.46 -11.55 14.27
N ARG A 172 -3.17 -11.70 13.99
CA ARG A 172 -2.06 -11.36 14.91
C ARG A 172 -1.14 -10.27 14.34
N PRO A 173 -1.67 -9.13 13.81
CA PRO A 173 -0.87 -8.09 13.16
C PRO A 173 0.15 -7.42 14.09
N ALA A 174 -0.07 -7.49 15.41
CA ALA A 174 0.89 -7.00 16.38
C ALA A 174 2.28 -7.65 16.26
N ARG A 175 2.38 -8.90 15.77
CA ARG A 175 3.67 -9.56 15.53
C ARG A 175 4.41 -8.95 14.33
N ALA A 176 3.69 -8.69 13.24
CA ALA A 176 4.25 -7.99 12.09
C ALA A 176 4.70 -6.57 12.45
N PHE A 177 3.89 -5.84 13.22
CA PHE A 177 4.22 -4.53 13.77
C PHE A 177 5.48 -4.57 14.65
N LEU A 178 5.57 -5.52 15.59
CA LEU A 178 6.71 -5.64 16.49
C LEU A 178 8.02 -5.83 15.72
N VAL A 179 8.03 -6.69 14.71
CA VAL A 179 9.20 -6.90 13.85
C VAL A 179 9.62 -5.59 13.18
N THR A 180 8.66 -4.87 12.58
CA THR A 180 8.94 -3.59 11.94
C THR A 180 9.42 -2.54 12.94
N ALA A 181 8.84 -2.48 14.13
CA ALA A 181 9.24 -1.56 15.19
C ALA A 181 10.69 -1.81 15.66
N VAL A 182 11.13 -3.07 15.66
CA VAL A 182 12.52 -3.44 15.97
C VAL A 182 13.45 -3.14 14.78
N LEU A 183 13.01 -3.42 13.56
CA LEU A 183 13.85 -3.27 12.37
C LEU A 183 14.02 -1.81 11.93
N ALA A 184 13.07 -0.93 12.21
CA ALA A 184 13.17 0.48 11.80
C ALA A 184 14.39 1.20 12.41
N PRO A 185 14.64 1.16 13.74
CA PRO A 185 15.86 1.74 14.30
C PRO A 185 17.13 1.03 13.81
N VAL A 186 17.09 -0.28 13.56
CA VAL A 186 18.21 -1.03 12.97
C VAL A 186 18.52 -0.51 11.57
N GLN A 187 17.49 -0.33 10.74
CA GLN A 187 17.64 0.22 9.38
C GLN A 187 18.20 1.63 9.42
N ILE A 188 17.65 2.50 10.27
CA ILE A 188 18.12 3.89 10.41
C ILE A 188 19.57 3.91 10.88
N GLY A 189 19.92 3.14 11.90
CA GLY A 189 21.29 3.03 12.44
C GLY A 189 22.28 2.47 11.43
N ALA A 190 21.94 1.39 10.74
CA ALA A 190 22.77 0.80 9.69
C ALA A 190 22.95 1.77 8.50
N THR A 191 21.86 2.45 8.09
CA THR A 191 21.94 3.47 7.04
C THR A 191 22.85 4.61 7.46
N LEU A 192 22.71 5.16 8.67
CA LEU A 192 23.56 6.21 9.20
C LEU A 192 25.05 5.80 9.21
N ALA A 193 25.33 4.60 9.73
CA ALA A 193 26.69 4.08 9.83
C ALA A 193 27.35 3.88 8.45
N LEU A 194 26.60 3.36 7.48
CA LEU A 194 27.11 3.08 6.15
C LEU A 194 27.16 4.32 5.23
N VAL A 195 26.22 5.25 5.38
CA VAL A 195 26.21 6.49 4.59
C VAL A 195 27.41 7.39 4.97
N PHE A 196 27.64 7.59 6.27
CA PHE A 196 28.63 8.53 6.77
C PHE A 196 29.96 7.87 7.18
N GLY A 197 30.04 6.55 7.21
CA GLY A 197 31.26 5.83 7.56
C GLY A 197 31.58 5.92 9.05
N LEU A 198 30.70 5.41 9.92
CA LEU A 198 30.91 5.43 11.37
C LEU A 198 31.83 4.26 11.81
N GLY A 199 32.79 4.56 12.63
CA GLY A 199 33.78 3.58 13.14
C GLY A 199 34.76 3.12 12.05
N PRO A 200 34.98 1.81 11.89
CA PRO A 200 35.93 1.25 10.90
C PRO A 200 35.36 1.21 9.47
N LEU A 201 34.10 1.65 9.27
CA LEU A 201 33.43 1.56 7.98
C LEU A 201 33.76 2.77 7.11
N ALA A 202 34.14 2.53 5.86
CA ALA A 202 34.30 3.59 4.88
C ALA A 202 32.93 4.18 4.47
N PRO A 203 32.82 5.48 4.23
CA PRO A 203 31.56 6.11 3.84
C PRO A 203 31.14 5.62 2.44
N MET A 204 29.92 5.06 2.35
CA MET A 204 29.37 4.53 1.11
C MET A 204 28.43 5.53 0.39
N GLY A 205 28.14 6.68 1.00
CA GLY A 205 27.23 7.66 0.44
C GLY A 205 25.85 7.07 0.10
N ALA A 206 25.33 7.32 -1.12
CA ALA A 206 24.04 6.82 -1.55
C ALA A 206 23.92 5.29 -1.53
N ALA A 207 24.99 4.54 -1.77
CA ALA A 207 25.00 3.08 -1.65
C ALA A 207 24.74 2.62 -0.21
N GLY A 208 25.19 3.38 0.79
CA GLY A 208 24.95 3.10 2.21
C GLY A 208 23.48 3.00 2.59
N VAL A 209 22.59 3.75 1.89
CA VAL A 209 21.13 3.67 2.07
C VAL A 209 20.61 2.30 1.66
N GLY A 210 20.99 1.83 0.47
CA GLY A 210 20.60 0.51 -0.04
C GLY A 210 21.17 -0.63 0.80
N ALA A 211 22.43 -0.50 1.22
CA ALA A 211 23.10 -1.48 2.07
C ALA A 211 22.43 -1.54 3.47
N GLY A 212 22.09 -0.41 4.07
CA GLY A 212 21.37 -0.34 5.34
C GLY A 212 20.00 -1.03 5.28
N LEU A 213 19.24 -0.83 4.18
CA LEU A 213 18.02 -1.54 3.91
C LEU A 213 18.25 -3.06 3.80
N SER A 214 19.29 -3.48 3.09
CA SER A 214 19.62 -4.90 2.92
C SER A 214 20.03 -5.56 4.23
N VAL A 215 20.84 -4.89 5.06
CA VAL A 215 21.23 -5.37 6.40
C VAL A 215 20.00 -5.52 7.30
N ALA A 216 19.14 -4.51 7.37
CA ALA A 216 17.91 -4.58 8.18
C ALA A 216 16.99 -5.70 7.70
N SER A 217 16.83 -5.87 6.38
CA SER A 217 16.00 -6.93 5.79
C SER A 217 16.56 -8.33 6.11
N LEU A 218 17.87 -8.52 6.08
CA LEU A 218 18.53 -9.78 6.45
C LEU A 218 18.28 -10.13 7.93
N ILE A 219 18.46 -9.17 8.83
CA ILE A 219 18.11 -9.35 10.27
C ILE A 219 16.63 -9.67 10.42
N GLY A 220 15.80 -9.02 9.61
CA GLY A 220 14.35 -9.27 9.54
C GLY A 220 14.01 -10.71 9.18
N VAL A 221 14.71 -11.32 8.24
CA VAL A 221 14.54 -12.74 7.88
C VAL A 221 14.77 -13.64 9.11
N GLY A 222 15.90 -13.45 9.82
CA GLY A 222 16.19 -14.24 11.01
C GLY A 222 15.13 -14.11 12.11
N LEU A 223 14.71 -12.86 12.39
CA LEU A 223 13.67 -12.58 13.39
C LEU A 223 12.30 -13.17 12.98
N GLN A 224 11.91 -13.01 11.73
CA GLN A 224 10.64 -13.53 11.21
C GLN A 224 10.61 -15.05 11.20
N ILE A 225 11.68 -15.72 10.78
CA ILE A 225 11.77 -17.19 10.81
C ILE A 225 11.69 -17.69 12.26
N ALA A 226 12.42 -17.07 13.19
CA ALA A 226 12.39 -17.46 14.61
C ALA A 226 10.98 -17.31 15.23
N LEU A 227 10.27 -16.23 14.89
CA LEU A 227 8.89 -16.02 15.36
C LEU A 227 7.91 -16.99 14.67
N ALA A 228 8.04 -17.21 13.35
CA ALA A 228 7.18 -18.10 12.59
C ALA A 228 7.33 -19.56 13.06
N ALA A 229 8.56 -20.01 13.30
CA ALA A 229 8.84 -21.35 13.80
C ALA A 229 8.16 -21.66 15.14
N ARG A 230 7.99 -20.64 16.00
CA ARG A 230 7.32 -20.76 17.32
C ARG A 230 5.82 -20.49 17.27
N GLY A 231 5.35 -19.74 16.29
CA GLY A 231 3.99 -19.18 16.28
C GLY A 231 3.07 -19.68 15.17
N ILE A 232 3.60 -20.39 14.17
CA ILE A 232 2.84 -21.00 13.07
C ILE A 232 3.12 -22.50 13.10
N PRO A 233 2.17 -23.31 13.55
CA PRO A 233 2.36 -24.77 13.64
C PRO A 233 2.74 -25.37 12.28
N GLY A 234 3.73 -26.24 12.27
CA GLY A 234 4.15 -26.95 11.06
C GLY A 234 4.98 -26.16 10.06
N PHE A 235 5.21 -24.85 10.23
CA PHE A 235 5.91 -23.99 9.26
C PHE A 235 7.24 -24.59 8.74
N LEU A 236 8.13 -25.05 9.63
CA LEU A 236 9.45 -25.59 9.24
C LEU A 236 9.38 -26.99 8.59
N ARG A 237 8.25 -27.69 8.74
CA ARG A 237 8.05 -29.06 8.21
C ARG A 237 7.26 -29.07 6.92
N THR A 238 6.54 -28.01 6.63
CA THR A 238 5.69 -27.88 5.45
C THR A 238 6.57 -27.69 4.21
N ARG A 239 6.23 -28.42 3.13
CA ARG A 239 6.87 -28.27 1.82
C ARG A 239 5.91 -27.62 0.85
N PRO A 240 6.42 -26.83 -0.11
CA PRO A 240 5.57 -26.22 -1.14
C PRO A 240 4.96 -27.30 -2.03
N ARG A 241 3.73 -27.06 -2.51
CA ARG A 241 3.03 -27.94 -3.47
C ARG A 241 2.81 -27.18 -4.77
N LEU A 242 3.05 -27.84 -5.90
CA LEU A 242 2.91 -27.23 -7.22
C LEU A 242 1.53 -26.61 -7.47
N ASP A 243 0.47 -27.28 -7.01
CA ASP A 243 -0.91 -26.78 -7.13
C ASP A 243 -1.12 -25.48 -6.32
N GLY A 244 -0.60 -25.41 -5.10
CA GLY A 244 -0.67 -24.23 -4.25
C GLY A 244 0.17 -23.08 -4.80
N VAL A 245 1.37 -23.37 -5.29
CA VAL A 245 2.27 -22.39 -5.96
C VAL A 245 1.57 -21.81 -7.19
N GLY A 246 0.98 -22.65 -8.05
CA GLY A 246 0.22 -22.22 -9.23
C GLY A 246 -1.00 -21.37 -8.86
N ALA A 247 -1.74 -21.75 -7.82
CA ALA A 247 -2.88 -20.98 -7.33
C ALA A 247 -2.46 -19.58 -6.82
N ILE A 248 -1.41 -19.48 -5.99
CA ILE A 248 -0.91 -18.19 -5.49
C ILE A 248 -0.37 -17.33 -6.63
N ALA A 249 0.40 -17.92 -7.57
CA ALA A 249 0.91 -17.19 -8.72
C ALA A 249 -0.23 -16.60 -9.57
N SER A 250 -1.27 -17.39 -9.86
CA SER A 250 -2.42 -16.97 -10.67
C SER A 250 -3.26 -15.87 -10.00
N LEU A 251 -3.34 -15.87 -8.66
CA LEU A 251 -4.01 -14.83 -7.87
C LEU A 251 -3.14 -13.58 -7.73
N GLY A 252 -1.84 -13.74 -7.56
CA GLY A 252 -0.89 -12.65 -7.30
C GLY A 252 -0.53 -11.84 -8.54
N TRP A 253 -0.34 -12.49 -9.69
CA TRP A 253 0.07 -11.85 -10.93
C TRP A 253 -0.78 -10.63 -11.36
N PRO A 254 -2.15 -10.69 -11.36
CA PRO A 254 -2.93 -9.52 -11.75
C PRO A 254 -2.79 -8.36 -10.76
N ILE A 255 -2.60 -8.68 -9.47
CA ILE A 255 -2.42 -7.66 -8.42
C ILE A 255 -1.02 -7.05 -8.51
N SER A 256 0.02 -7.87 -8.78
CA SER A 256 1.38 -7.39 -9.01
C SER A 256 1.44 -6.39 -10.17
N LEU A 257 0.84 -6.76 -11.30
CA LEU A 257 0.75 -5.88 -12.47
C LEU A 257 -0.02 -4.60 -12.16
N GLN A 258 -1.16 -4.72 -11.46
CA GLN A 258 -1.94 -3.55 -11.05
C GLN A 258 -1.12 -2.61 -10.16
N GLN A 259 -0.39 -3.13 -9.17
CA GLN A 259 0.43 -2.31 -8.26
C GLN A 259 1.55 -1.58 -9.02
N ALA A 260 2.22 -2.27 -9.95
CA ALA A 260 3.22 -1.66 -10.81
C ALA A 260 2.63 -0.55 -11.69
N LEU A 261 1.46 -0.79 -12.29
CA LEU A 261 0.78 0.18 -13.11
C LEU A 261 0.24 1.37 -12.31
N LEU A 262 -0.20 1.17 -11.05
CA LEU A 262 -0.58 2.28 -10.17
C LEU A 262 0.62 3.17 -9.84
N GLN A 263 1.79 2.60 -9.58
CA GLN A 263 3.02 3.36 -9.37
C GLN A 263 3.45 4.13 -10.63
N PHE A 264 3.36 3.49 -11.79
CA PHE A 264 3.61 4.15 -13.07
C PHE A 264 2.60 5.27 -13.35
N GLY A 265 1.32 5.07 -13.02
CA GLY A 265 0.28 6.08 -13.14
C GLY A 265 0.54 7.33 -12.28
N LEU A 266 1.08 7.16 -11.08
CA LEU A 266 1.51 8.29 -10.24
C LEU A 266 2.63 9.09 -10.91
N MET A 267 3.58 8.42 -11.55
CA MET A 267 4.64 9.11 -12.32
C MET A 267 4.05 9.89 -13.49
N VAL A 268 3.08 9.33 -14.22
CA VAL A 268 2.37 10.03 -15.30
C VAL A 268 1.62 11.25 -14.76
N ALA A 269 0.96 11.14 -13.60
CA ALA A 269 0.31 12.26 -12.94
C ALA A 269 1.29 13.41 -12.63
N PHE A 270 2.48 13.09 -12.11
CA PHE A 270 3.55 14.07 -11.90
C PHE A 270 4.02 14.75 -13.19
N ILE A 271 4.12 14.00 -14.30
CA ILE A 271 4.46 14.56 -15.61
C ILE A 271 3.39 15.55 -16.09
N ILE A 272 2.10 15.20 -15.95
CA ILE A 272 0.97 16.08 -16.32
C ILE A 272 1.03 17.37 -15.51
N VAL A 273 1.15 17.25 -14.17
CA VAL A 273 1.20 18.43 -13.28
C VAL A 273 2.48 19.24 -13.48
N GLY A 274 3.61 18.61 -13.79
CA GLY A 274 4.86 19.30 -14.11
C GLY A 274 4.76 20.24 -15.31
N ARG A 275 3.88 19.92 -16.28
CA ARG A 275 3.60 20.81 -17.42
C ARG A 275 2.83 22.08 -17.05
N LEU A 276 2.23 22.15 -15.87
CA LEU A 276 1.55 23.33 -15.35
C LEU A 276 2.50 24.35 -14.71
N GLY A 277 3.78 24.02 -14.60
CA GLY A 277 4.83 24.87 -14.06
C GLY A 277 5.28 24.48 -12.64
N ALA A 278 6.41 25.06 -12.22
CA ALA A 278 7.09 24.70 -10.97
C ALA A 278 6.22 24.92 -9.71
N GLN A 279 5.43 26.01 -9.68
CA GLN A 279 4.56 26.32 -8.56
C GLN A 279 3.43 25.30 -8.40
N ALA A 280 2.81 24.88 -9.52
CA ALA A 280 1.78 23.84 -9.52
C ALA A 280 2.37 22.48 -9.10
N ALA A 281 3.57 22.14 -9.56
CA ALA A 281 4.26 20.91 -9.17
C ALA A 281 4.61 20.89 -7.66
N ALA A 282 5.08 22.03 -7.11
CA ALA A 282 5.34 22.17 -5.68
C ALA A 282 4.06 22.03 -4.86
N ALA A 283 2.98 22.70 -5.27
CA ALA A 283 1.66 22.60 -4.65
C ALA A 283 1.13 21.16 -4.66
N ALA A 284 1.20 20.47 -5.81
CA ALA A 284 0.77 19.07 -5.93
C ALA A 284 1.57 18.12 -5.05
N ASN A 285 2.89 18.31 -4.95
CA ASN A 285 3.73 17.47 -4.10
C ASN A 285 3.34 17.58 -2.62
N VAL A 286 3.04 18.79 -2.14
CA VAL A 286 2.55 19.00 -0.77
C VAL A 286 1.17 18.36 -0.58
N LEU A 287 0.25 18.52 -1.54
CA LEU A 287 -1.07 17.88 -1.49
C LEU A 287 -0.99 16.35 -1.41
N ILE A 288 -0.13 15.73 -2.22
CA ILE A 288 0.09 14.27 -2.21
C ILE A 288 0.71 13.84 -0.88
N SER A 289 1.68 14.59 -0.36
CA SER A 289 2.32 14.29 0.93
C SER A 289 1.31 14.34 2.08
N LEU A 290 0.45 15.34 2.11
CA LEU A 290 -0.62 15.47 3.10
C LEU A 290 -1.69 14.37 2.97
N ALA A 291 -2.06 14.01 1.73
CA ALA A 291 -2.99 12.92 1.46
C ALA A 291 -2.46 11.55 1.89
N THR A 292 -1.13 11.38 2.00
CA THR A 292 -0.53 10.11 2.42
C THR A 292 -0.99 9.67 3.81
N VAL A 293 -1.23 10.59 4.74
CA VAL A 293 -1.65 10.26 6.11
C VAL A 293 -3.02 9.57 6.14
N PRO A 294 -4.12 10.16 5.61
CA PRO A 294 -5.41 9.48 5.56
C PRO A 294 -5.38 8.21 4.69
N ILE A 295 -4.56 8.16 3.63
CA ILE A 295 -4.36 6.97 2.80
C ILE A 295 -3.80 5.81 3.63
N GLN A 296 -2.75 6.03 4.42
CA GLN A 296 -2.12 4.97 5.23
C GLN A 296 -3.07 4.47 6.33
N LEU A 297 -3.86 5.37 6.93
CA LEU A 297 -4.96 4.98 7.82
C LEU A 297 -5.96 4.07 7.11
N ALA A 298 -6.46 4.48 5.94
CA ALA A 298 -7.42 3.71 5.16
C ALA A 298 -6.86 2.34 4.74
N VAL A 299 -5.58 2.25 4.37
CA VAL A 299 -4.91 0.98 4.07
C VAL A 299 -4.86 0.07 5.29
N GLY A 300 -4.52 0.59 6.48
CA GLY A 300 -4.52 -0.19 7.73
C GLY A 300 -5.90 -0.79 8.03
N PHE A 301 -6.97 0.00 7.88
CA PHE A 301 -8.35 -0.48 8.01
C PHE A 301 -8.72 -1.46 6.89
N GLY A 302 -8.26 -1.23 5.66
CA GLY A 302 -8.46 -2.13 4.52
C GLY A 302 -7.89 -3.52 4.77
N VAL A 303 -6.65 -3.59 5.23
CA VAL A 303 -5.98 -4.86 5.58
C VAL A 303 -6.73 -5.57 6.72
N ALA A 304 -7.20 -4.83 7.73
CA ALA A 304 -8.05 -5.38 8.79
C ALA A 304 -9.38 -5.92 8.25
N ALA A 305 -10.03 -5.20 7.31
CA ALA A 305 -11.24 -5.66 6.63
C ALA A 305 -11.00 -6.97 5.87
N SER A 306 -9.92 -7.03 5.08
CA SER A 306 -9.51 -8.23 4.34
C SER A 306 -9.38 -9.45 5.27
N THR A 307 -8.73 -9.27 6.42
CA THR A 307 -8.54 -10.34 7.42
C THR A 307 -9.87 -10.79 8.02
N LEU A 308 -10.71 -9.87 8.50
CA LEU A 308 -12.00 -10.20 9.13
C LEU A 308 -12.97 -10.85 8.16
N VAL A 309 -13.03 -10.36 6.92
CA VAL A 309 -13.82 -10.94 5.83
C VAL A 309 -13.32 -12.35 5.53
N GLY A 310 -12.02 -12.55 5.32
CA GLY A 310 -11.44 -13.86 5.02
C GLY A 310 -11.71 -14.87 6.12
N GLN A 311 -11.54 -14.50 7.40
CA GLN A 311 -11.81 -15.35 8.55
C GLN A 311 -13.30 -15.72 8.67
N SER A 312 -14.22 -14.77 8.42
CA SER A 312 -15.66 -15.06 8.44
C SER A 312 -16.05 -16.04 7.33
N LEU A 313 -15.46 -15.88 6.14
CA LEU A 313 -15.67 -16.81 5.02
C LEU A 313 -15.06 -18.19 5.30
N GLY A 314 -13.93 -18.27 6.00
CA GLY A 314 -13.35 -19.54 6.47
C GLY A 314 -14.28 -20.29 7.41
N ARG A 315 -15.10 -19.59 8.21
CA ARG A 315 -16.15 -20.17 9.06
C ARG A 315 -17.46 -20.44 8.33
N GLY A 316 -17.56 -20.11 7.04
CA GLY A 316 -18.79 -20.26 6.25
C GLY A 316 -19.82 -19.13 6.44
N ASP A 317 -19.53 -18.07 7.22
CA ASP A 317 -20.47 -16.98 7.51
C ASP A 317 -20.30 -15.79 6.54
N VAL A 318 -20.98 -15.89 5.40
CA VAL A 318 -21.00 -14.83 4.37
C VAL A 318 -21.69 -13.55 4.87
N ALA A 319 -22.71 -13.71 5.72
CA ALA A 319 -23.44 -12.55 6.27
C ALA A 319 -22.56 -11.76 7.25
N GLU A 320 -21.77 -12.44 8.07
CA GLU A 320 -20.80 -11.82 8.96
C GLU A 320 -19.69 -11.12 8.15
N ALA A 321 -19.17 -11.77 7.09
CA ALA A 321 -18.18 -11.19 6.21
C ALA A 321 -18.66 -9.85 5.61
N ARG A 322 -19.91 -9.81 5.11
CA ARG A 322 -20.51 -8.59 4.59
C ARG A 322 -20.61 -7.49 5.65
N ARG A 323 -21.02 -7.85 6.87
CA ARG A 323 -21.09 -6.91 8.00
C ARG A 323 -19.72 -6.34 8.37
N TRP A 324 -18.67 -7.16 8.36
CA TRP A 324 -17.30 -6.70 8.63
C TRP A 324 -16.81 -5.68 7.61
N GLY A 325 -17.03 -5.91 6.32
CA GLY A 325 -16.66 -4.94 5.28
C GLY A 325 -17.29 -3.57 5.55
N TRP A 326 -18.61 -3.50 5.76
CA TRP A 326 -19.29 -2.23 6.03
C TRP A 326 -18.88 -1.56 7.34
N ARG A 327 -18.73 -2.32 8.43
CA ARG A 327 -18.35 -1.76 9.73
C ARG A 327 -16.94 -1.20 9.70
N THR A 328 -16.01 -1.91 9.07
CA THR A 328 -14.63 -1.44 8.95
C THR A 328 -14.56 -0.20 8.05
N THR A 329 -15.35 -0.14 6.98
CA THR A 329 -15.47 1.04 6.12
C THR A 329 -16.04 2.24 6.90
N GLY A 330 -17.13 2.06 7.62
CA GLY A 330 -17.72 3.14 8.43
C GLY A 330 -16.75 3.68 9.50
N LEU A 331 -16.04 2.80 10.19
CA LEU A 331 -15.05 3.21 11.20
C LEU A 331 -13.83 3.89 10.55
N GLY A 332 -13.37 3.38 9.41
CA GLY A 332 -12.27 3.99 8.66
C GLY A 332 -12.63 5.39 8.18
N ILE A 333 -13.83 5.58 7.62
CA ILE A 333 -14.34 6.91 7.23
C ILE A 333 -14.41 7.83 8.46
N ALA A 334 -14.96 7.36 9.57
CA ALA A 334 -15.09 8.17 10.79
C ALA A 334 -13.75 8.70 11.32
N LEU A 335 -12.65 7.95 11.10
CA LEU A 335 -11.31 8.35 11.53
C LEU A 335 -10.54 9.15 10.48
N THR A 336 -10.81 8.96 9.19
CA THR A 336 -10.13 9.70 8.11
C THR A 336 -10.84 11.00 7.74
N ALA A 337 -12.18 11.04 7.80
CA ALA A 337 -12.95 12.22 7.42
C ALA A 337 -12.57 13.51 8.20
N PRO A 338 -12.27 13.48 9.52
CA PRO A 338 -11.81 14.67 10.22
C PRO A 338 -10.53 15.27 9.61
N LEU A 339 -9.60 14.44 9.11
CA LEU A 339 -8.39 14.92 8.43
C LEU A 339 -8.74 15.62 7.10
N GLY A 340 -9.70 15.08 6.36
CA GLY A 340 -10.23 15.73 5.16
C GLY A 340 -10.93 17.05 5.48
N LEU A 341 -11.73 17.12 6.56
CA LEU A 341 -12.39 18.35 6.99
C LEU A 341 -11.40 19.46 7.36
N ILE A 342 -10.27 19.14 7.95
CA ILE A 342 -9.18 20.12 8.20
C ILE A 342 -8.73 20.75 6.87
N ALA A 343 -8.53 19.93 5.82
CA ALA A 343 -8.14 20.42 4.50
C ALA A 343 -9.24 21.26 3.83
N VAL A 344 -10.52 21.01 4.12
CA VAL A 344 -11.65 21.78 3.61
C VAL A 344 -11.78 23.13 4.30
N PHE A 345 -11.78 23.15 5.64
CA PHE A 345 -12.10 24.35 6.42
C PHE A 345 -10.88 25.22 6.73
N ALA A 346 -9.68 24.63 6.87
CA ALA A 346 -8.45 25.32 7.22
C ALA A 346 -7.28 25.07 6.22
N PRO A 347 -7.52 25.10 4.88
CA PRO A 347 -6.49 24.72 3.91
C PRO A 347 -5.26 25.63 3.98
N ARG A 348 -5.43 26.93 4.22
CA ARG A 348 -4.30 27.88 4.30
C ARG A 348 -3.38 27.59 5.48
N HIS A 349 -3.94 27.25 6.65
CA HIS A 349 -3.13 26.90 7.82
C HIS A 349 -2.38 25.59 7.60
N LEU A 350 -3.07 24.58 7.03
CA LEU A 350 -2.47 23.28 6.75
C LEU A 350 -1.33 23.40 5.73
N LEU A 351 -1.56 24.10 4.63
CA LEU A 351 -0.61 24.24 3.52
C LEU A 351 0.52 25.23 3.86
N GLY A 352 0.25 26.30 4.62
CA GLY A 352 1.22 27.31 4.98
C GLY A 352 2.38 26.81 5.84
N ALA A 353 2.21 25.66 6.51
CA ALA A 353 3.30 24.98 7.21
C ALA A 353 4.35 24.39 6.25
N PHE A 354 4.01 24.20 4.97
CA PHE A 354 4.86 23.52 3.97
C PHE A 354 5.15 24.40 2.75
N LEU A 355 4.23 25.28 2.35
CA LEU A 355 4.35 26.16 1.20
C LEU A 355 4.63 27.59 1.66
N HIS A 356 5.86 28.04 1.46
CA HIS A 356 6.30 29.41 1.82
C HIS A 356 6.12 30.39 0.65
N ASP A 357 6.00 29.90 -0.60
CA ASP A 357 5.68 30.73 -1.78
C ASP A 357 4.19 31.09 -1.78
N PRO A 358 3.81 32.39 -1.69
CA PRO A 358 2.42 32.81 -1.69
C PRO A 358 1.64 32.40 -2.95
N ALA A 359 2.30 32.33 -4.12
CA ALA A 359 1.69 31.96 -5.37
C ALA A 359 1.36 30.46 -5.40
N ALA A 360 2.29 29.60 -4.98
CA ALA A 360 2.07 28.16 -4.85
C ALA A 360 0.98 27.86 -3.79
N LEU A 361 0.98 28.60 -2.68
CA LEU A 361 -0.05 28.48 -1.64
C LEU A 361 -1.46 28.83 -2.19
N ALA A 362 -1.58 29.94 -2.91
CA ALA A 362 -2.85 30.36 -3.51
C ALA A 362 -3.40 29.31 -4.50
N LEU A 363 -2.52 28.73 -5.33
CA LEU A 363 -2.87 27.66 -6.28
C LEU A 363 -3.32 26.37 -5.57
N ALA A 364 -2.81 26.07 -4.39
CA ALA A 364 -3.08 24.84 -3.67
C ALA A 364 -4.39 24.85 -2.85
N VAL A 365 -4.93 26.04 -2.49
CA VAL A 365 -6.08 26.16 -1.55
C VAL A 365 -7.34 25.43 -2.04
N TRP A 366 -7.77 25.68 -3.27
CA TRP A 366 -8.96 25.04 -3.83
C TRP A 366 -8.77 23.55 -4.12
N PRO A 367 -7.64 23.12 -4.73
CA PRO A 367 -7.30 21.71 -4.83
C PRO A 367 -7.29 20.98 -3.48
N ALA A 368 -6.74 21.59 -2.41
CA ALA A 368 -6.75 21.00 -1.06
C ALA A 368 -8.17 20.75 -0.53
N ARG A 369 -9.09 21.68 -0.76
CA ARG A 369 -10.51 21.51 -0.40
C ARG A 369 -11.16 20.34 -1.13
N LEU A 370 -10.91 20.22 -2.43
CA LEU A 370 -11.46 19.10 -3.24
C LEU A 370 -10.88 17.77 -2.78
N VAL A 371 -9.57 17.67 -2.60
CA VAL A 371 -8.92 16.47 -2.05
C VAL A 371 -9.47 16.14 -0.67
N GLY A 372 -9.65 17.15 0.20
CA GLY A 372 -10.24 16.99 1.53
C GLY A 372 -11.65 16.40 1.50
N LEU A 373 -12.50 16.87 0.58
CA LEU A 373 -13.86 16.31 0.36
C LEU A 373 -13.77 14.85 -0.13
N GLY A 374 -12.76 14.51 -0.92
CA GLY A 374 -12.53 13.16 -1.45
C GLY A 374 -12.03 12.14 -0.41
N VAL A 375 -11.49 12.57 0.74
CA VAL A 375 -10.85 11.66 1.72
C VAL A 375 -11.78 10.55 2.19
N ALA A 376 -13.04 10.85 2.47
CA ALA A 376 -14.02 9.85 2.92
C ALA A 376 -14.33 8.82 1.82
N ALA A 377 -14.43 9.26 0.57
CA ALA A 377 -14.64 8.39 -0.59
C ALA A 377 -13.41 7.53 -0.87
N ASP A 378 -12.20 8.09 -0.79
CA ASP A 378 -10.94 7.35 -0.95
C ASP A 378 -10.81 6.25 0.12
N ALA A 379 -11.13 6.57 1.39
CA ALA A 379 -11.13 5.58 2.46
C ALA A 379 -12.15 4.46 2.20
N ALA A 380 -13.37 4.78 1.76
CA ALA A 380 -14.38 3.79 1.40
C ALA A 380 -13.90 2.88 0.27
N THR A 381 -13.36 3.47 -0.80
CA THR A 381 -12.82 2.74 -1.97
C THR A 381 -11.75 1.76 -1.53
N ARG A 382 -10.73 2.21 -0.80
CA ARG A 382 -9.61 1.38 -0.37
C ARG A 382 -10.06 0.25 0.54
N ILE A 383 -10.84 0.54 1.57
CA ILE A 383 -11.28 -0.46 2.55
C ILE A 383 -12.16 -1.52 1.87
N LEU A 384 -13.10 -1.12 1.02
CA LEU A 384 -13.94 -2.07 0.28
C LEU A 384 -13.15 -2.86 -0.76
N CYS A 385 -12.16 -2.27 -1.42
CA CYS A 385 -11.26 -2.97 -2.32
C CYS A 385 -10.50 -4.09 -1.60
N PHE A 386 -9.96 -3.81 -0.41
CA PHE A 386 -9.32 -4.82 0.43
C PHE A 386 -10.31 -5.87 0.93
N ALA A 387 -11.54 -5.50 1.28
CA ALA A 387 -12.59 -6.44 1.66
C ALA A 387 -12.94 -7.41 0.52
N VAL A 388 -13.07 -6.90 -0.72
CA VAL A 388 -13.28 -7.71 -1.94
C VAL A 388 -12.11 -8.65 -2.20
N ARG A 389 -10.86 -8.19 -2.02
CA ARG A 389 -9.66 -9.03 -2.11
C ARG A 389 -9.64 -10.10 -1.01
N GLY A 390 -9.99 -9.76 0.23
CA GLY A 390 -10.14 -10.69 1.34
C GLY A 390 -11.20 -11.78 1.08
N ALA A 391 -12.24 -11.44 0.31
CA ALA A 391 -13.22 -12.39 -0.19
C ALA A 391 -12.69 -13.28 -1.34
N GLY A 392 -11.47 -13.06 -1.82
CA GLY A 392 -10.86 -13.79 -2.93
C GLY A 392 -11.30 -13.33 -4.32
N ALA A 393 -12.12 -12.28 -4.43
CA ALA A 393 -12.51 -11.68 -5.70
C ALA A 393 -11.41 -10.70 -6.20
N THR A 394 -10.17 -11.20 -6.31
CA THR A 394 -8.97 -10.40 -6.58
C THR A 394 -9.03 -9.72 -7.94
N ARG A 395 -9.65 -10.34 -8.95
CA ARG A 395 -9.81 -9.75 -10.29
C ARG A 395 -10.66 -8.47 -10.26
N ILE A 396 -11.78 -8.47 -9.53
CA ILE A 396 -12.62 -7.25 -9.35
C ILE A 396 -11.82 -6.20 -8.57
N GLY A 397 -11.18 -6.60 -7.47
CA GLY A 397 -10.36 -5.73 -6.64
C GLY A 397 -9.12 -5.16 -7.35
N ALA A 398 -8.70 -5.73 -8.49
CA ALA A 398 -7.63 -5.22 -9.32
C ALA A 398 -8.14 -4.36 -10.51
N ALA A 399 -9.19 -4.82 -11.20
CA ALA A 399 -9.67 -4.20 -12.43
C ALA A 399 -10.27 -2.80 -12.20
N ILE A 400 -10.97 -2.59 -11.09
CA ILE A 400 -11.66 -1.32 -10.83
C ILE A 400 -10.67 -0.18 -10.56
N PRO A 401 -9.70 -0.29 -9.61
CA PRO A 401 -8.69 0.75 -9.43
C PRO A 401 -7.83 0.97 -10.66
N PHE A 402 -7.54 -0.08 -11.43
CA PHE A 402 -6.83 0.04 -12.71
C PHE A 402 -7.61 0.88 -13.71
N ALA A 403 -8.90 0.55 -13.95
CA ALA A 403 -9.74 1.29 -14.88
C ALA A 403 -9.95 2.74 -14.38
N ALA A 404 -10.19 2.95 -13.10
CA ALA A 404 -10.32 4.27 -12.50
C ALA A 404 -9.07 5.13 -12.75
N GLN A 405 -7.87 4.57 -12.59
CA GLN A 405 -6.61 5.28 -12.79
C GLN A 405 -6.34 5.60 -14.28
N TRP A 406 -6.41 4.58 -15.14
CA TRP A 406 -5.91 4.68 -16.50
C TRP A 406 -6.95 5.15 -17.52
N VAL A 407 -8.23 4.78 -17.34
CA VAL A 407 -9.30 5.14 -18.28
C VAL A 407 -9.95 6.47 -17.91
N PHE A 408 -10.00 6.80 -16.63
CA PHE A 408 -10.74 7.99 -16.18
C PHE A 408 -9.82 9.03 -15.52
N ARG A 409 -9.11 8.71 -14.46
CA ARG A 409 -8.40 9.67 -13.61
C ARG A 409 -7.31 10.42 -14.36
N LEU A 410 -6.40 9.73 -15.02
CA LEU A 410 -5.31 10.34 -15.78
C LEU A 410 -5.81 11.09 -17.02
N PRO A 411 -6.67 10.51 -17.89
CA PRO A 411 -7.16 11.23 -19.07
C PRO A 411 -8.02 12.44 -18.73
N LEU A 412 -8.98 12.31 -17.79
CA LEU A 412 -9.83 13.42 -17.36
C LEU A 412 -9.02 14.50 -16.63
N GLY A 413 -8.05 14.09 -15.80
CA GLY A 413 -7.14 15.00 -15.12
C GLY A 413 -6.29 15.81 -16.11
N ALA A 414 -5.69 15.15 -17.10
CA ALA A 414 -4.94 15.81 -18.15
C ALA A 414 -5.81 16.74 -18.99
N TRP A 415 -7.00 16.30 -19.39
CA TRP A 415 -7.95 17.10 -20.16
C TRP A 415 -8.41 18.34 -19.40
N ALA A 416 -8.84 18.18 -18.13
CA ALA A 416 -9.28 19.29 -17.30
C ALA A 416 -8.14 20.28 -17.00
N ALA A 417 -6.95 19.76 -16.70
CA ALA A 417 -5.81 20.60 -16.36
C ALA A 417 -5.22 21.36 -17.55
N LEU A 418 -5.03 20.68 -18.69
CA LEU A 418 -4.28 21.20 -19.83
C LEU A 418 -5.22 21.73 -20.93
N ALA A 419 -6.26 20.99 -21.33
CA ALA A 419 -7.12 21.37 -22.45
C ALA A 419 -8.17 22.42 -22.03
N LEU A 420 -8.79 22.28 -20.84
CA LEU A 420 -9.72 23.31 -20.30
C LEU A 420 -8.98 24.46 -19.60
N GLY A 421 -7.68 24.41 -19.44
CA GLY A 421 -6.90 25.45 -18.77
C GLY A 421 -7.18 25.63 -17.28
N MET A 422 -7.86 24.65 -16.64
CA MET A 422 -8.18 24.72 -15.21
C MET A 422 -6.98 24.47 -14.28
N GLY A 423 -5.81 24.12 -14.84
CA GLY A 423 -4.59 23.88 -14.08
C GLY A 423 -4.72 22.80 -13.01
N LEU A 424 -4.07 23.02 -11.86
CA LEU A 424 -4.08 22.07 -10.74
C LEU A 424 -5.48 21.83 -10.17
N LEU A 425 -6.37 22.83 -10.24
CA LEU A 425 -7.76 22.67 -9.79
C LEU A 425 -8.52 21.66 -10.64
N GLY A 426 -8.37 21.71 -11.97
CA GLY A 426 -8.99 20.76 -12.88
C GLY A 426 -8.51 19.33 -12.65
N PHE A 427 -7.19 19.17 -12.42
CA PHE A 427 -6.62 17.86 -12.08
C PHE A 427 -7.21 17.31 -10.76
N ALA A 428 -7.26 18.12 -9.72
CA ALA A 428 -7.81 17.74 -8.41
C ALA A 428 -9.33 17.45 -8.47
N ALA A 429 -10.06 18.17 -9.31
CA ALA A 429 -11.50 17.94 -9.51
C ALA A 429 -11.76 16.59 -10.19
N ALA A 430 -11.00 16.25 -11.23
CA ALA A 430 -11.06 14.96 -11.91
C ALA A 430 -10.69 13.82 -10.95
N GLU A 431 -9.59 13.98 -10.18
CA GLU A 431 -9.15 13.03 -9.17
C GLU A 431 -10.26 12.73 -8.15
N THR A 432 -10.83 13.77 -7.55
CA THR A 432 -11.88 13.65 -6.54
C THR A 432 -13.18 13.08 -7.13
N GLY A 433 -13.57 13.54 -8.32
CA GLY A 433 -14.77 13.05 -9.00
C GLY A 433 -14.70 11.55 -9.31
N VAL A 434 -13.59 11.10 -9.88
CA VAL A 434 -13.36 9.67 -10.15
C VAL A 434 -13.32 8.85 -8.87
N THR A 435 -12.69 9.37 -7.79
CA THR A 435 -12.66 8.69 -6.49
C THR A 435 -14.06 8.50 -5.90
N VAL A 436 -14.95 9.49 -6.02
CA VAL A 436 -16.36 9.36 -5.55
C VAL A 436 -17.11 8.31 -6.36
N VAL A 437 -16.96 8.29 -7.69
CA VAL A 437 -17.57 7.28 -8.55
C VAL A 437 -17.04 5.89 -8.22
N GLU A 438 -15.73 5.76 -8.03
CA GLU A 438 -15.08 4.50 -7.64
C GLU A 438 -15.61 4.00 -6.29
N ALA A 439 -15.77 4.88 -5.30
CA ALA A 439 -16.34 4.54 -4.00
C ALA A 439 -17.78 4.02 -4.12
N ALA A 440 -18.61 4.69 -4.91
CA ALA A 440 -19.98 4.26 -5.17
C ALA A 440 -20.03 2.90 -5.87
N LEU A 441 -19.16 2.69 -6.87
CA LEU A 441 -19.06 1.41 -7.58
C LEU A 441 -18.63 0.28 -6.65
N MET A 442 -17.60 0.50 -5.80
CA MET A 442 -17.14 -0.47 -4.82
C MET A 442 -18.23 -0.80 -3.78
N ALA A 443 -18.98 0.21 -3.34
CA ALA A 443 -20.12 0.02 -2.44
C ALA A 443 -21.23 -0.83 -3.07
N LEU A 444 -21.57 -0.59 -4.34
CA LEU A 444 -22.54 -1.38 -5.10
C LEU A 444 -22.08 -2.84 -5.28
N ILE A 445 -20.80 -3.06 -5.59
CA ILE A 445 -20.25 -4.40 -5.73
C ILE A 445 -20.28 -5.14 -4.40
N TRP A 446 -19.89 -4.48 -3.30
CA TRP A 446 -19.89 -5.09 -1.98
C TRP A 446 -21.28 -5.41 -1.47
N SER A 447 -22.28 -4.59 -1.81
CA SER A 447 -23.69 -4.83 -1.48
C SER A 447 -24.31 -5.99 -2.29
N GLY A 448 -23.81 -6.18 -3.52
CA GLY A 448 -24.36 -7.17 -4.46
C GLY A 448 -23.79 -8.60 -4.26
N PRO A 449 -24.25 -9.57 -5.09
CA PRO A 449 -23.79 -10.95 -5.04
C PRO A 449 -22.54 -11.23 -5.89
N ARG A 450 -21.97 -10.23 -6.58
CA ARG A 450 -20.89 -10.44 -7.55
C ARG A 450 -19.61 -11.00 -6.93
N TRP A 451 -19.22 -10.50 -5.77
CA TRP A 451 -18.02 -10.98 -5.07
C TRP A 451 -18.21 -12.39 -4.49
N THR A 452 -19.45 -12.78 -4.10
CA THR A 452 -19.74 -14.13 -3.59
C THR A 452 -19.72 -15.17 -4.72
N ARG A 453 -20.12 -14.82 -5.94
CA ARG A 453 -20.06 -15.72 -7.09
C ARG A 453 -18.62 -16.05 -7.50
N GLN A 454 -17.70 -15.11 -7.40
CA GLN A 454 -16.30 -15.37 -7.72
C GLN A 454 -15.59 -16.25 -6.67
N MET A 455 -16.07 -16.27 -5.42
CA MET A 455 -15.55 -17.20 -4.41
C MET A 455 -15.68 -18.66 -4.80
N ALA A 456 -16.77 -19.04 -5.49
CA ALA A 456 -17.02 -20.42 -5.93
C ALA A 456 -16.01 -20.88 -7.00
N VAL A 457 -15.44 -19.95 -7.76
CA VAL A 457 -14.46 -20.24 -8.83
C VAL A 457 -13.04 -20.34 -8.29
N THR A 458 -12.75 -19.69 -7.16
CA THR A 458 -11.40 -19.60 -6.56
C THR A 458 -11.24 -20.45 -5.29
N ALA A 459 -12.23 -21.25 -4.93
CA ALA A 459 -12.08 -22.27 -3.90
C ALA A 459 -11.14 -23.36 -4.45
N PRO A 460 -9.88 -23.46 -4.02
CA PRO A 460 -9.09 -24.63 -4.35
C PRO A 460 -9.74 -25.84 -3.65
N VAL A 461 -9.94 -26.89 -4.40
CA VAL A 461 -10.41 -28.22 -3.99
C VAL A 461 -9.54 -28.76 -2.86
#